data_32008dbb2b0d662826bd829a18546305
#
_entry.id   32008dbb2b0d662826bd829a18546305
#
_cell.length_a   1.000
_cell.length_b   1.000
_cell.length_c   1.000
_cell.angle_alpha   90.00
_cell.angle_beta   90.00
_cell.angle_gamma   90.00
#
_symmetry.space_group_name_H-M   'P 1'
#
loop_
_entity.id
_entity.type
_entity.pdbx_description
1 polymer ?
#
loop_
_entity_poly.entity_id
_entity_poly.type
_entity_poly.pdbx_seq_one_letter_code
_entity_poly.pdbx_strand_id
1 'polypeptide(L)'
;HLLAYSWMFARDFTRLKAAFDAADNCPLGAAALAGTSYPLDRQMTAAELGFAGVIPNSLDAVSDRDVLLDLHYAGSVMAMHLSRLSEEIVLWSSSEFGFITLSDSYSTGSSIMPQKKNPDFAELIRGKSGRVYGNLVQLLVTMKGLPLAYNKDLQEDKGGALDTAHTLMQCLSVMAGMISTWTVNEDAMAREC
;
A
#
# COMPACT_ATOMS: atom_id res chain seq x y z
N HIS A 1 -19.68 9.84 -10.27
CA HIS A 1 -18.59 8.94 -10.64
C HIS A 1 -17.45 8.98 -9.61
N LEU A 2 -16.77 10.12 -9.44
CA LEU A 2 -15.61 10.26 -8.53
C LEU A 2 -15.90 9.90 -7.07
N LEU A 3 -17.12 10.14 -6.57
CA LEU A 3 -17.52 9.70 -5.23
C LEU A 3 -17.42 8.18 -5.01
N ALA A 4 -17.50 7.37 -6.09
CA ALA A 4 -17.27 5.93 -5.97
C ALA A 4 -15.85 5.62 -5.50
N TYR A 5 -14.86 6.35 -6.01
CA TYR A 5 -13.47 6.22 -5.56
C TYR A 5 -13.27 6.68 -4.12
N SER A 6 -13.95 7.77 -3.71
CA SER A 6 -13.92 8.20 -2.30
C SER A 6 -14.40 7.10 -1.36
N TRP A 7 -15.47 6.38 -1.73
CA TRP A 7 -15.94 5.22 -0.95
C TRP A 7 -14.99 4.02 -1.00
N MET A 8 -14.29 3.79 -2.12
CA MET A 8 -13.26 2.75 -2.20
C MET A 8 -12.10 3.06 -1.24
N PHE A 9 -11.56 4.29 -1.28
CA PHE A 9 -10.48 4.70 -0.39
C PHE A 9 -10.89 4.77 1.09
N ALA A 10 -12.14 5.11 1.40
CA ALA A 10 -12.66 5.04 2.76
C ALA A 10 -12.62 3.59 3.31
N ARG A 11 -12.98 2.60 2.48
CA ARG A 11 -12.85 1.19 2.84
C ARG A 11 -11.39 0.74 2.95
N ASP A 12 -10.49 1.28 2.12
CA ASP A 12 -9.06 0.98 2.21
C ASP A 12 -8.45 1.53 3.49
N PHE A 13 -8.86 2.73 3.92
CA PHE A 13 -8.46 3.29 5.21
C PHE A 13 -8.90 2.37 6.37
N THR A 14 -10.13 1.85 6.31
CA THR A 14 -10.63 0.91 7.33
C THR A 14 -9.79 -0.37 7.37
N ARG A 15 -9.37 -0.91 6.19
CA ARG A 15 -8.49 -2.10 6.11
C ARG A 15 -7.11 -1.82 6.69
N LEU A 16 -6.50 -0.68 6.33
CA LEU A 16 -5.20 -0.30 6.87
C LEU A 16 -5.24 -0.07 8.38
N LYS A 17 -6.33 0.55 8.87
CA LYS A 17 -6.52 0.72 10.31
C LYS A 17 -6.63 -0.63 11.02
N ALA A 18 -7.35 -1.59 10.47
CA ALA A 18 -7.45 -2.93 11.05
C ALA A 18 -6.09 -3.65 11.08
N ALA A 19 -5.28 -3.53 10.01
CA ALA A 19 -3.92 -4.05 9.98
C ALA A 19 -3.02 -3.38 11.03
N PHE A 20 -3.15 -2.07 11.20
CA PHE A 20 -2.43 -1.32 12.24
C PHE A 20 -2.84 -1.77 13.65
N ASP A 21 -4.14 -1.91 13.92
CA ASP A 21 -4.66 -2.34 15.21
C ASP A 21 -4.22 -3.78 15.55
N ALA A 22 -4.14 -4.67 14.54
CA ALA A 22 -3.63 -6.02 14.70
C ALA A 22 -2.13 -6.06 15.05
N ALA A 23 -1.35 -5.10 14.53
CA ALA A 23 0.08 -4.97 14.82
C ALA A 23 0.39 -4.41 16.22
N ASP A 24 -0.61 -3.95 16.97
CA ASP A 24 -0.44 -3.27 18.26
C ASP A 24 -0.26 -4.26 19.44
N ASN A 25 0.53 -5.32 19.22
CA ASN A 25 0.92 -6.28 20.24
C ASN A 25 2.44 -6.52 20.18
N CYS A 26 3.10 -6.31 21.32
CA CYS A 26 4.55 -6.39 21.42
C CYS A 26 5.05 -7.85 21.41
N PRO A 27 5.96 -8.24 20.50
CA PRO A 27 6.55 -9.56 20.48
C PRO A 27 7.75 -9.71 21.43
N LEU A 28 8.30 -8.59 21.94
CA LEU A 28 9.55 -8.61 22.69
C LEU A 28 9.46 -9.42 23.98
N GLY A 29 10.57 -9.99 24.38
CA GLY A 29 10.66 -10.89 25.52
C GLY A 29 10.29 -12.35 25.22
N ALA A 30 9.84 -12.67 23.99
CA ALA A 30 9.63 -14.04 23.53
C ALA A 30 10.96 -14.80 23.35
N ALA A 31 12.08 -14.09 23.32
CA ALA A 31 13.42 -14.60 23.00
C ALA A 31 13.46 -15.28 21.60
N ALA A 32 14.34 -16.28 21.44
CA ALA A 32 14.56 -16.89 20.11
C ALA A 32 13.52 -17.99 19.78
N LEU A 33 12.81 -18.51 20.77
CA LEU A 33 11.91 -19.64 20.59
C LEU A 33 10.72 -19.60 21.55
N ALA A 34 10.96 -19.88 22.84
CA ALA A 34 9.91 -20.18 23.83
C ALA A 34 10.07 -19.39 25.13
N GLY A 35 10.59 -18.19 25.05
CA GLY A 35 10.87 -17.37 26.23
C GLY A 35 12.29 -17.55 26.75
N THR A 36 12.53 -17.08 27.97
CA THR A 36 13.85 -17.08 28.62
C THR A 36 13.70 -17.34 30.11
N SER A 37 14.76 -17.85 30.74
CA SER A 37 14.84 -18.03 32.19
C SER A 37 15.14 -16.72 32.94
N TYR A 38 15.47 -15.63 32.25
CA TYR A 38 15.68 -14.34 32.87
C TYR A 38 14.34 -13.71 33.25
N PRO A 39 14.27 -12.97 34.38
CA PRO A 39 13.05 -12.34 34.86
C PRO A 39 12.72 -11.06 34.05
N LEU A 40 12.26 -11.24 32.83
CA LEU A 40 11.85 -10.14 31.95
C LEU A 40 10.41 -9.73 32.24
N ASP A 41 10.17 -8.40 32.34
CA ASP A 41 8.83 -7.83 32.38
C ASP A 41 8.40 -7.40 30.98
N ARG A 42 7.67 -8.28 30.30
CA ARG A 42 7.16 -8.05 28.94
C ARG A 42 6.08 -6.96 28.89
N GLN A 43 5.30 -6.83 29.97
CA GLN A 43 4.25 -5.81 30.05
C GLN A 43 4.86 -4.41 30.16
N MET A 44 5.87 -4.23 31.01
CA MET A 44 6.62 -2.98 31.12
C MET A 44 7.24 -2.61 29.75
N THR A 45 7.90 -3.56 29.07
CA THR A 45 8.49 -3.31 27.76
C THR A 45 7.43 -2.87 26.72
N ALA A 46 6.28 -3.54 26.68
CA ALA A 46 5.20 -3.17 25.79
C ALA A 46 4.66 -1.76 26.09
N ALA A 47 4.44 -1.45 27.36
CA ALA A 47 3.94 -0.15 27.80
C ALA A 47 4.92 1.00 27.47
N GLU A 48 6.22 0.80 27.72
CA GLU A 48 7.24 1.81 27.39
C GLU A 48 7.40 2.06 25.88
N LEU A 49 7.13 1.04 25.05
CA LEU A 49 7.13 1.16 23.60
C LEU A 49 5.79 1.65 23.02
N GLY A 50 4.75 1.78 23.85
CA GLY A 50 3.44 2.27 23.47
C GLY A 50 2.53 1.24 22.82
N PHE A 51 2.82 -0.07 22.96
CA PHE A 51 1.93 -1.13 22.50
C PHE A 51 0.74 -1.33 23.44
N ALA A 52 -0.42 -1.69 22.89
CA ALA A 52 -1.63 -2.00 23.65
C ALA A 52 -1.51 -3.27 24.50
N GLY A 53 -0.64 -4.20 24.11
CA GLY A 53 -0.45 -5.46 24.82
C GLY A 53 0.81 -6.22 24.39
N VAL A 54 0.89 -7.49 24.80
CA VAL A 54 1.95 -8.41 24.38
C VAL A 54 1.36 -9.60 23.64
N ILE A 55 2.09 -10.16 22.70
CA ILE A 55 1.73 -11.45 22.10
C ILE A 55 1.91 -12.54 23.16
N PRO A 56 0.83 -13.24 23.57
CA PRO A 56 0.87 -14.07 24.77
C PRO A 56 1.70 -15.37 24.60
N ASN A 57 1.75 -15.92 23.38
CA ASN A 57 2.52 -17.13 23.11
C ASN A 57 3.88 -16.79 22.49
N SER A 58 4.98 -17.26 23.10
CA SER A 58 6.34 -16.93 22.66
C SER A 58 6.70 -17.55 21.31
N LEU A 59 6.24 -18.77 21.01
CA LEU A 59 6.48 -19.39 19.71
C LEU A 59 5.79 -18.64 18.58
N ASP A 60 4.56 -18.21 18.84
CA ASP A 60 3.78 -17.37 17.93
C ASP A 60 4.44 -16.01 17.72
N ALA A 61 4.81 -15.32 18.80
CA ALA A 61 5.48 -14.02 18.73
C ALA A 61 6.78 -14.02 17.90
N VAL A 62 7.48 -15.16 17.85
CA VAL A 62 8.70 -15.32 17.05
C VAL A 62 8.39 -15.64 15.57
N SER A 63 7.34 -16.43 15.34
CA SER A 63 6.97 -16.97 14.03
C SER A 63 6.01 -16.09 13.24
N ASP A 64 5.15 -15.33 13.93
CA ASP A 64 4.07 -14.56 13.31
C ASP A 64 4.56 -13.50 12.31
N ARG A 65 3.87 -13.42 11.18
CA ARG A 65 4.00 -12.39 10.16
C ARG A 65 2.64 -11.96 9.61
N ASP A 66 1.55 -12.36 10.30
CA ASP A 66 0.18 -12.05 9.85
C ASP A 66 -0.04 -10.55 9.74
N VAL A 67 0.54 -9.76 10.66
CA VAL A 67 0.49 -8.29 10.60
C VAL A 67 1.10 -7.71 9.31
N LEU A 68 2.14 -8.35 8.78
CA LEU A 68 2.74 -7.95 7.50
C LEU A 68 1.90 -8.41 6.31
N LEU A 69 1.28 -9.59 6.41
CA LEU A 69 0.32 -10.09 5.42
C LEU A 69 -0.92 -9.19 5.36
N ASP A 70 -1.43 -8.74 6.50
CA ASP A 70 -2.54 -7.80 6.58
C ASP A 70 -2.19 -6.45 5.93
N LEU A 71 -0.99 -5.93 6.19
CA LEU A 71 -0.47 -4.73 5.52
C LEU A 71 -0.39 -4.92 4.00
N HIS A 72 0.17 -6.04 3.55
CA HIS A 72 0.29 -6.35 2.13
C HIS A 72 -1.07 -6.55 1.47
N TYR A 73 -2.02 -7.21 2.15
CA TYR A 73 -3.38 -7.38 1.64
C TYR A 73 -4.10 -6.03 1.51
N ALA A 74 -4.12 -5.24 2.57
CA ALA A 74 -4.74 -3.92 2.57
C ALA A 74 -4.11 -3.02 1.50
N GLY A 75 -2.78 -3.04 1.41
CA GLY A 75 -2.02 -2.31 0.40
C GLY A 75 -2.30 -2.78 -1.03
N SER A 76 -2.48 -4.07 -1.24
CA SER A 76 -2.82 -4.63 -2.57
C SER A 76 -4.21 -4.18 -3.03
N VAL A 77 -5.20 -4.16 -2.14
CA VAL A 77 -6.54 -3.65 -2.47
C VAL A 77 -6.50 -2.15 -2.79
N MET A 78 -5.76 -1.37 -2.01
CA MET A 78 -5.56 0.07 -2.27
C MET A 78 -4.84 0.30 -3.62
N ALA A 79 -3.79 -0.45 -3.91
CA ALA A 79 -3.07 -0.38 -5.19
C ALA A 79 -3.99 -0.71 -6.38
N MET A 80 -4.92 -1.65 -6.22
CA MET A 80 -5.93 -1.97 -7.22
C MET A 80 -6.87 -0.79 -7.46
N HIS A 81 -7.34 -0.12 -6.41
CA HIS A 81 -8.20 1.06 -6.56
C HIS A 81 -7.45 2.24 -7.20
N LEU A 82 -6.19 2.46 -6.80
CA LEU A 82 -5.32 3.46 -7.44
C LEU A 82 -5.10 3.14 -8.92
N SER A 83 -4.89 1.88 -9.27
CA SER A 83 -4.73 1.43 -10.66
C SER A 83 -5.98 1.71 -11.49
N ARG A 84 -7.18 1.44 -10.95
CA ARG A 84 -8.46 1.73 -11.63
C ARG A 84 -8.65 3.22 -11.88
N LEU A 85 -8.41 4.04 -10.86
CA LEU A 85 -8.50 5.50 -11.01
C LEU A 85 -7.47 6.03 -12.01
N SER A 86 -6.26 5.47 -11.99
CA SER A 86 -5.22 5.81 -12.96
C SER A 86 -5.64 5.50 -14.40
N GLU A 87 -6.30 4.37 -14.63
CA GLU A 87 -6.83 4.02 -15.94
C GLU A 87 -7.84 5.05 -16.44
N GLU A 88 -8.76 5.50 -15.57
CA GLU A 88 -9.72 6.54 -15.94
C GLU A 88 -9.03 7.87 -16.25
N ILE A 89 -8.00 8.24 -15.48
CA ILE A 89 -7.21 9.46 -15.76
C ILE A 89 -6.53 9.35 -17.13
N VAL A 90 -5.96 8.19 -17.47
CA VAL A 90 -5.35 7.95 -18.79
C VAL A 90 -6.38 8.10 -19.90
N LEU A 91 -7.54 7.48 -19.77
CA LEU A 91 -8.63 7.57 -20.74
C LEU A 91 -9.16 9.01 -20.86
N TRP A 92 -9.46 9.66 -19.74
CA TRP A 92 -10.06 11.01 -19.76
C TRP A 92 -9.11 12.09 -20.25
N SER A 93 -7.81 11.91 -20.12
CA SER A 93 -6.79 12.82 -20.64
C SER A 93 -6.39 12.56 -22.09
N SER A 94 -6.90 11.48 -22.70
CA SER A 94 -6.63 11.17 -24.10
C SER A 94 -7.28 12.18 -25.07
N SER A 95 -6.78 12.24 -26.30
CA SER A 95 -7.33 13.10 -27.36
C SER A 95 -8.76 12.74 -27.74
N GLU A 96 -9.12 11.45 -27.60
CA GLU A 96 -10.44 10.92 -27.93
C GLU A 96 -11.51 11.41 -26.95
N PHE A 97 -11.19 11.46 -25.65
CA PHE A 97 -12.13 11.91 -24.63
C PHE A 97 -11.93 13.40 -24.26
N GLY A 98 -10.72 13.80 -23.93
CA GLY A 98 -10.38 15.17 -23.59
C GLY A 98 -11.17 15.74 -22.41
N PHE A 99 -11.64 14.89 -21.49
CA PHE A 99 -12.48 15.29 -20.34
C PHE A 99 -11.69 16.04 -19.28
N ILE A 100 -10.39 15.75 -19.15
CA ILE A 100 -9.49 16.43 -18.23
C ILE A 100 -8.18 16.80 -18.92
N THR A 101 -7.54 17.84 -18.40
CA THR A 101 -6.17 18.20 -18.75
C THR A 101 -5.32 18.15 -17.50
N LEU A 102 -4.26 17.35 -17.53
CA LEU A 102 -3.31 17.23 -16.41
C LEU A 102 -2.41 18.48 -16.36
N SER A 103 -2.03 18.86 -15.14
CA SER A 103 -1.00 19.88 -14.91
C SER A 103 0.34 19.45 -15.51
N ASP A 104 1.14 20.42 -15.95
CA ASP A 104 2.51 20.17 -16.43
C ASP A 104 3.41 19.51 -15.36
N SER A 105 3.10 19.70 -14.09
CA SER A 105 3.81 19.04 -12.98
C SER A 105 3.54 17.54 -12.90
N TYR A 106 2.47 17.05 -13.53
CA TYR A 106 2.03 15.65 -13.50
C TYR A 106 1.83 15.06 -14.90
N SER A 107 2.46 15.64 -15.90
CA SER A 107 2.49 15.14 -17.26
C SER A 107 3.88 15.33 -17.85
N THR A 108 4.25 14.53 -18.83
CA THR A 108 5.48 14.72 -19.57
C THR A 108 5.18 15.10 -21.01
N GLY A 109 6.03 15.99 -21.55
CA GLY A 109 5.95 16.36 -22.97
C GLY A 109 6.66 15.33 -23.86
N SER A 110 6.48 15.49 -25.16
CA SER A 110 7.26 14.76 -26.16
C SER A 110 8.29 15.70 -26.79
N SER A 111 9.52 15.22 -26.97
CA SER A 111 10.56 15.98 -27.69
C SER A 111 10.24 16.15 -29.19
N ILE A 112 9.42 15.24 -29.74
CA ILE A 112 9.04 15.23 -31.16
C ILE A 112 7.73 15.99 -31.39
N MET A 113 6.80 15.93 -30.40
CA MET A 113 5.47 16.56 -30.47
C MET A 113 5.30 17.47 -29.24
N PRO A 114 5.70 18.75 -29.29
CA PRO A 114 5.68 19.64 -28.12
C PRO A 114 4.29 19.85 -27.49
N GLN A 115 3.23 19.68 -28.28
CA GLN A 115 1.84 19.79 -27.83
C GLN A 115 1.33 18.55 -27.07
N LYS A 116 2.04 17.42 -27.17
CA LYS A 116 1.63 16.16 -26.53
C LYS A 116 1.93 16.19 -25.05
N LYS A 117 0.92 15.93 -24.22
CA LYS A 117 1.05 15.66 -22.79
C LYS A 117 0.73 14.20 -22.52
N ASN A 118 1.67 13.50 -21.88
CA ASN A 118 1.50 12.09 -21.54
C ASN A 118 1.12 11.96 -20.05
N PRO A 119 0.15 11.11 -19.69
CA PRO A 119 -0.26 10.87 -18.31
C PRO A 119 0.69 9.88 -17.60
N ASP A 120 2.00 10.05 -17.73
CA ASP A 120 3.01 9.10 -17.29
C ASP A 120 2.92 8.76 -15.81
N PHE A 121 2.56 9.73 -14.96
CA PHE A 121 2.38 9.50 -13.55
C PHE A 121 1.21 8.54 -13.25
N ALA A 122 0.11 8.67 -13.97
CA ALA A 122 -1.02 7.75 -13.86
C ALA A 122 -0.62 6.35 -14.37
N GLU A 123 0.08 6.26 -15.49
CA GLU A 123 0.58 5.00 -16.04
C GLU A 123 1.55 4.30 -15.08
N LEU A 124 2.45 5.05 -14.45
CA LEU A 124 3.39 4.52 -13.47
C LEU A 124 2.68 4.02 -12.20
N ILE A 125 1.67 4.74 -11.69
CA ILE A 125 0.86 4.27 -10.55
C ILE A 125 0.16 2.96 -10.92
N ARG A 126 -0.46 2.88 -12.11
CA ARG A 126 -1.08 1.67 -12.63
C ARG A 126 -0.09 0.51 -12.68
N GLY A 127 1.12 0.74 -13.19
CA GLY A 127 2.18 -0.27 -13.28
C GLY A 127 2.70 -0.73 -11.91
N LYS A 128 2.80 0.17 -10.92
CA LYS A 128 3.31 -0.14 -9.57
C LYS A 128 2.39 -1.08 -8.77
N SER A 129 1.13 -1.26 -9.14
CA SER A 129 0.23 -2.20 -8.50
C SER A 129 0.77 -3.64 -8.53
N GLY A 130 1.38 -4.04 -9.64
CA GLY A 130 1.99 -5.36 -9.79
C GLY A 130 3.15 -5.62 -8.81
N ARG A 131 3.91 -4.57 -8.47
CA ARG A 131 4.97 -4.65 -7.46
C ARG A 131 4.42 -4.94 -6.07
N VAL A 132 3.35 -4.24 -5.67
CA VAL A 132 2.69 -4.45 -4.38
C VAL A 132 2.09 -5.86 -4.28
N TYR A 133 1.46 -6.34 -5.35
CA TYR A 133 0.95 -7.73 -5.41
C TYR A 133 2.08 -8.76 -5.32
N GLY A 134 3.21 -8.48 -5.98
CA GLY A 134 4.39 -9.33 -5.92
C GLY A 134 4.91 -9.50 -4.48
N ASN A 135 4.93 -8.42 -3.70
CA ASN A 135 5.36 -8.44 -2.30
C ASN A 135 4.41 -9.28 -1.43
N LEU A 136 3.09 -9.20 -1.62
CA LEU A 136 2.12 -10.06 -0.93
C LEU A 136 2.36 -11.54 -1.25
N VAL A 137 2.49 -11.87 -2.53
CA VAL A 137 2.72 -13.26 -2.97
C VAL A 137 4.06 -13.77 -2.46
N GLN A 138 5.10 -12.93 -2.51
CA GLN A 138 6.43 -13.26 -2.00
C GLN A 138 6.37 -13.66 -0.52
N LEU A 139 5.70 -12.88 0.34
CA LEU A 139 5.60 -13.18 1.76
C LEU A 139 4.76 -14.45 2.02
N LEU A 140 3.64 -14.62 1.33
CA LEU A 140 2.83 -15.86 1.41
C LEU A 140 3.65 -17.10 1.03
N VAL A 141 4.48 -17.00 -0.02
CA VAL A 141 5.36 -18.10 -0.45
C VAL A 141 6.48 -18.35 0.55
N THR A 142 7.03 -17.30 1.16
CA THR A 142 8.05 -17.43 2.22
C THR A 142 7.48 -18.13 3.44
N MET A 143 6.28 -17.75 3.88
CA MET A 143 5.66 -18.30 5.10
C MET A 143 5.16 -19.74 4.95
N LYS A 144 4.71 -20.13 3.75
CA LYS A 144 4.13 -21.46 3.55
C LYS A 144 5.14 -22.58 3.93
N GLY A 145 4.68 -23.51 4.75
CA GLY A 145 5.45 -24.72 5.08
C GLY A 145 6.61 -24.51 6.06
N LEU A 146 6.81 -23.29 6.60
CA LEU A 146 7.80 -23.09 7.66
C LEU A 146 7.32 -23.70 8.98
N PRO A 147 8.19 -24.44 9.70
CA PRO A 147 7.88 -24.85 11.06
C PRO A 147 8.02 -23.69 12.04
N LEU A 148 7.45 -23.84 13.24
CA LEU A 148 7.72 -22.95 14.36
C LEU A 148 9.17 -23.14 14.87
N ALA A 149 9.85 -22.15 15.46
CA ALA A 149 9.39 -20.77 15.64
C ALA A 149 10.09 -19.83 14.64
N TYR A 150 11.40 -19.61 14.78
CA TYR A 150 12.18 -18.77 13.87
C TYR A 150 12.91 -19.61 12.81
N ASN A 151 12.74 -19.20 11.57
CA ASN A 151 13.51 -19.68 10.42
C ASN A 151 14.19 -18.51 9.74
N LYS A 152 15.38 -18.72 9.17
CA LYS A 152 16.15 -17.65 8.53
C LYS A 152 15.42 -17.02 7.33
N ASP A 153 14.54 -17.76 6.68
CA ASP A 153 13.63 -17.33 5.61
C ASP A 153 12.84 -16.08 5.99
N LEU A 154 12.49 -15.93 7.27
CA LEU A 154 11.78 -14.76 7.79
C LEU A 154 12.56 -13.43 7.68
N GLN A 155 13.83 -13.45 7.27
CA GLN A 155 14.57 -12.22 6.96
C GLN A 155 14.06 -11.55 5.67
N GLU A 156 13.41 -12.30 4.79
CA GLU A 156 12.84 -11.78 3.53
C GLU A 156 11.54 -10.98 3.73
N ASP A 157 11.00 -10.91 4.95
CA ASP A 157 9.77 -10.19 5.27
C ASP A 157 9.89 -8.66 5.13
N LYS A 158 11.03 -8.10 5.55
CA LYS A 158 11.21 -6.66 5.74
C LYS A 158 11.27 -5.89 4.43
N GLY A 159 12.01 -6.43 3.45
CA GLY A 159 12.22 -5.78 2.17
C GLY A 159 10.90 -5.50 1.45
N GLY A 160 10.04 -6.53 1.36
CA GLY A 160 8.72 -6.42 0.74
C GLY A 160 7.78 -5.47 1.50
N ALA A 161 7.77 -5.53 2.84
CA ALA A 161 6.91 -4.68 3.65
C ALA A 161 7.27 -3.18 3.51
N LEU A 162 8.55 -2.84 3.63
CA LEU A 162 9.04 -1.46 3.46
C LEU A 162 8.79 -0.96 2.03
N ASP A 163 9.01 -1.81 1.03
CA ASP A 163 8.79 -1.49 -0.36
C ASP A 163 7.30 -1.23 -0.66
N THR A 164 6.40 -2.05 -0.12
CA THR A 164 4.95 -1.84 -0.23
C THR A 164 4.53 -0.52 0.40
N ALA A 165 4.94 -0.24 1.64
CA ALA A 165 4.61 1.00 2.32
C ALA A 165 5.12 2.22 1.54
N HIS A 166 6.39 2.22 1.14
CA HIS A 166 6.99 3.32 0.40
C HIS A 166 6.33 3.54 -0.96
N THR A 167 6.06 2.47 -1.71
CA THR A 167 5.38 2.53 -3.00
C THR A 167 3.98 3.12 -2.87
N LEU A 168 3.19 2.69 -1.88
CA LEU A 168 1.85 3.21 -1.65
C LEU A 168 1.86 4.69 -1.24
N MET A 169 2.76 5.09 -0.33
CA MET A 169 2.89 6.49 0.08
C MET A 169 3.20 7.41 -1.11
N GLN A 170 4.13 7.00 -1.98
CA GLN A 170 4.44 7.75 -3.20
C GLN A 170 3.25 7.82 -4.15
N CYS A 171 2.59 6.69 -4.42
CA CYS A 171 1.44 6.64 -5.32
C CYS A 171 0.27 7.50 -4.83
N LEU A 172 -0.02 7.47 -3.53
CA LEU A 172 -1.07 8.29 -2.92
C LEU A 172 -0.75 9.77 -3.02
N SER A 173 0.48 10.18 -2.72
CA SER A 173 0.92 11.57 -2.81
C SER A 173 0.81 12.11 -4.24
N VAL A 174 1.30 11.33 -5.21
CA VAL A 174 1.24 11.73 -6.64
C VAL A 174 -0.21 11.76 -7.13
N MET A 175 -1.04 10.77 -6.77
CA MET A 175 -2.46 10.74 -7.15
C MET A 175 -3.21 11.96 -6.59
N ALA A 176 -2.99 12.29 -5.33
CA ALA A 176 -3.60 13.48 -4.71
C ALA A 176 -3.17 14.77 -5.43
N GLY A 177 -1.90 14.88 -5.79
CA GLY A 177 -1.39 16.02 -6.56
C GLY A 177 -2.01 16.12 -7.96
N MET A 178 -2.13 15.02 -8.68
CA MET A 178 -2.79 15.00 -9.99
C MET A 178 -4.25 15.47 -9.90
N ILE A 179 -5.02 14.89 -8.96
CA ILE A 179 -6.45 15.22 -8.79
C ILE A 179 -6.65 16.69 -8.39
N SER A 180 -5.80 17.22 -7.52
CA SER A 180 -5.92 18.60 -7.04
C SER A 180 -5.53 19.66 -8.07
N THR A 181 -4.86 19.26 -9.16
CA THR A 181 -4.28 20.21 -10.14
C THR A 181 -4.78 20.02 -11.57
N TRP A 182 -5.58 19.00 -11.86
CA TRP A 182 -6.16 18.84 -13.19
C TRP A 182 -7.24 19.89 -13.47
N THR A 183 -7.49 20.14 -14.75
CA THR A 183 -8.60 20.99 -15.21
C THR A 183 -9.65 20.11 -15.87
N VAL A 184 -10.91 20.31 -15.51
CA VAL A 184 -12.05 19.62 -16.14
C VAL A 184 -12.50 20.39 -17.38
N ASN A 185 -12.77 19.68 -18.48
CA ASN A 185 -13.32 20.21 -19.70
C ASN A 185 -14.83 19.90 -19.77
N GLU A 186 -15.65 20.82 -19.23
CA GLU A 186 -17.10 20.64 -19.14
C GLU A 186 -17.75 20.51 -20.52
N ASP A 187 -17.27 21.26 -21.51
CA ASP A 187 -17.80 21.21 -22.88
C ASP A 187 -17.54 19.84 -23.55
N ALA A 188 -16.38 19.23 -23.28
CA ALA A 188 -16.11 17.90 -23.78
C ALA A 188 -17.02 16.85 -23.13
N MET A 189 -17.20 16.94 -21.81
CA MET A 189 -18.09 16.02 -21.09
C MET A 189 -19.54 16.17 -21.52
N ALA A 190 -20.03 17.39 -21.74
CA ALA A 190 -21.40 17.63 -22.14
C ALA A 190 -21.74 17.10 -23.54
N ARG A 191 -20.74 16.96 -24.42
CA ARG A 191 -20.96 16.40 -25.78
C ARG A 191 -21.19 14.89 -25.77
N GLU A 192 -20.77 14.20 -24.73
CA GLU A 192 -20.85 12.75 -24.60
C GLU A 192 -22.01 12.30 -23.67
N CYS A 193 -22.79 13.25 -23.16
CA CYS A 193 -24.04 13.02 -22.40
C CYS A 193 -25.27 13.17 -23.28
#